data_df191eff7675a3d0a48ca3a3cd7a1495
#
_entry.id   df191eff7675a3d0a48ca3a3cd7a1495
#
_cell.length_a   1.000
_cell.length_b   1.000
_cell.length_c   1.000
_cell.angle_alpha   90.00
_cell.angle_beta   90.00
_cell.angle_gamma   90.00
#
_symmetry.space_group_name_H-M   'P 1'
#
loop_
_entity.id
_entity.type
_entity.pdbx_description
1 polymer ?
#
loop_
_entity_poly.entity_id
_entity_poly.type
_entity_poly.pdbx_seq_one_letter_code
_entity_poly.pdbx_strand_id
1 'polypeptide(L)'
;LCLGGVTAHVTLIDYYNTLGITVYTWRPLESYWREGYLPAFISAAQSIKPPKPADYSVDDAKATLKKYAKAYDKSDAAKSDERAAAKEQFDSEKPTVIAIMNETFSDLSIYQNMRAGYEGPQYFKNLSNCLSRGKLYVSAYGGGTANTEFEFMTGNSMANLGSGVYPYTIYNMETTGNLAEQFKSLSLIHISEPTRRSYIS
;
A
#
# COMPACT_ATOMS: atom_id res chain seq x y z
N LEU A 1 -5.16 -22.13 36.65
CA LEU A 1 -3.94 -22.64 35.98
C LEU A 1 -4.12 -22.76 34.46
N CYS A 2 -5.19 -23.39 33.95
CA CYS A 2 -5.39 -23.57 32.53
C CYS A 2 -5.56 -22.23 31.75
N LEU A 3 -6.33 -21.28 32.29
CA LEU A 3 -6.55 -20.00 31.61
C LEU A 3 -5.27 -19.18 31.53
N GLY A 4 -4.45 -19.16 32.55
CA GLY A 4 -3.15 -18.48 32.54
C GLY A 4 -2.17 -19.11 31.55
N GLY A 5 -2.16 -20.43 31.40
CA GLY A 5 -1.34 -21.13 30.41
C GLY A 5 -1.74 -20.81 28.98
N VAL A 6 -3.04 -20.78 28.69
CA VAL A 6 -3.57 -20.40 27.37
C VAL A 6 -3.24 -18.95 27.05
N THR A 7 -3.45 -18.04 27.99
CA THR A 7 -3.11 -16.61 27.80
C THR A 7 -1.62 -16.44 27.53
N ALA A 8 -0.75 -17.08 28.33
CA ALA A 8 0.69 -17.02 28.12
C ALA A 8 1.08 -17.58 26.74
N HIS A 9 0.51 -18.70 26.35
CA HIS A 9 0.77 -19.30 25.04
C HIS A 9 0.41 -18.36 23.90
N VAL A 10 -0.78 -17.75 23.93
CA VAL A 10 -1.26 -16.83 22.88
C VAL A 10 -0.49 -15.50 22.83
N THR A 11 0.03 -15.02 23.99
CA THR A 11 0.70 -13.72 24.05
C THR A 11 2.22 -13.78 23.89
N LEU A 12 2.86 -14.91 24.26
CA LEU A 12 4.31 -15.03 24.26
C LEU A 12 4.87 -15.74 23.03
N ILE A 13 4.06 -16.53 22.33
CA ILE A 13 4.49 -17.24 21.12
C ILE A 13 4.02 -16.46 19.92
N ASP A 14 4.98 -16.03 19.08
CA ASP A 14 4.68 -15.44 17.78
C ASP A 14 4.35 -16.58 16.79
N TYR A 15 3.06 -16.68 16.45
CA TYR A 15 2.55 -17.78 15.63
C TYR A 15 3.08 -17.71 14.19
N TYR A 16 3.29 -16.53 13.67
CA TYR A 16 3.85 -16.35 12.33
C TYR A 16 5.36 -16.67 12.30
N ASN A 17 6.15 -15.98 13.12
CA ASN A 17 7.60 -16.08 13.05
C ASN A 17 8.16 -17.36 13.70
N THR A 18 7.50 -17.87 14.75
CA THR A 18 7.99 -19.04 15.51
C THR A 18 7.43 -20.35 14.96
N LEU A 19 6.15 -20.36 14.60
CA LEU A 19 5.46 -21.58 14.17
C LEU A 19 5.21 -21.64 12.65
N GLY A 20 5.50 -20.57 11.92
CA GLY A 20 5.28 -20.50 10.47
C GLY A 20 3.81 -20.44 10.05
N ILE A 21 2.89 -20.10 10.98
CA ILE A 21 1.46 -20.05 10.71
C ILE A 21 1.14 -18.84 9.84
N THR A 22 0.87 -19.07 8.56
CA THR A 22 0.59 -18.03 7.58
C THR A 22 -0.91 -17.87 7.36
N VAL A 23 -1.42 -16.66 7.55
CA VAL A 23 -2.84 -16.35 7.33
C VAL A 23 -3.00 -15.45 6.11
N TYR A 24 -3.79 -15.90 5.16
CA TYR A 24 -4.21 -15.12 4.00
C TYR A 24 -5.55 -14.46 4.30
N THR A 25 -5.55 -13.19 4.65
CA THR A 25 -6.78 -12.46 5.03
C THR A 25 -7.81 -12.39 3.90
N TRP A 26 -7.36 -12.46 2.65
CA TRP A 26 -8.19 -12.50 1.46
C TRP A 26 -8.74 -13.90 1.11
N ARG A 27 -8.21 -14.97 1.75
CA ARG A 27 -8.68 -16.36 1.68
C ARG A 27 -8.71 -17.02 3.06
N PRO A 28 -9.54 -16.51 3.97
CA PRO A 28 -9.52 -16.98 5.35
C PRO A 28 -9.85 -18.48 5.48
N LEU A 29 -10.75 -18.98 4.66
CA LEU A 29 -11.11 -20.41 4.67
C LEU A 29 -9.93 -21.30 4.30
N GLU A 30 -9.11 -20.91 3.32
CA GLU A 30 -7.90 -21.64 2.95
C GLU A 30 -6.88 -21.67 4.09
N SER A 31 -6.71 -20.54 4.78
CA SER A 31 -5.83 -20.45 5.96
C SER A 31 -6.30 -21.38 7.08
N TYR A 32 -7.60 -21.39 7.36
CA TYR A 32 -8.17 -22.28 8.39
C TYR A 32 -8.05 -23.77 8.01
N TRP A 33 -8.14 -24.07 6.75
CA TRP A 33 -7.99 -25.43 6.24
C TRP A 33 -6.55 -25.95 6.35
N ARG A 34 -5.59 -25.10 6.06
CA ARG A 34 -4.16 -25.45 6.08
C ARG A 34 -3.57 -25.46 7.48
N GLU A 35 -3.85 -24.46 8.25
CA GLU A 35 -3.20 -24.18 9.53
C GLU A 35 -4.04 -24.61 10.74
N GLY A 36 -5.31 -24.92 10.51
CA GLY A 36 -6.30 -25.11 11.56
C GLY A 36 -6.92 -23.80 12.04
N TYR A 37 -8.16 -23.89 12.51
CA TYR A 37 -8.93 -22.69 12.89
C TYR A 37 -8.25 -21.87 13.99
N LEU A 38 -7.89 -22.53 15.10
CA LEU A 38 -7.36 -21.83 16.28
C LEU A 38 -5.97 -21.21 16.03
N PRO A 39 -4.99 -21.91 15.45
CA PRO A 39 -3.69 -21.33 15.12
C PRO A 39 -3.82 -20.15 14.13
N ALA A 40 -4.62 -20.30 13.08
CA ALA A 40 -4.85 -19.25 12.11
C ALA A 40 -5.52 -18.02 12.73
N PHE A 41 -6.51 -18.23 13.60
CA PHE A 41 -7.18 -17.15 14.33
C PHE A 41 -6.21 -16.39 15.25
N ILE A 42 -5.35 -17.10 15.99
CA ILE A 42 -4.36 -16.47 16.87
C ILE A 42 -3.34 -15.67 16.06
N SER A 43 -2.81 -16.25 14.99
CA SER A 43 -1.86 -15.57 14.10
C SER A 43 -2.48 -14.31 13.48
N ALA A 44 -3.73 -14.38 13.02
CA ALA A 44 -4.46 -13.22 12.51
C ALA A 44 -4.65 -12.15 13.59
N ALA A 45 -5.04 -12.54 14.81
CA ALA A 45 -5.23 -11.62 15.92
C ALA A 45 -3.93 -10.91 16.33
N GLN A 46 -2.80 -11.62 16.29
CA GLN A 46 -1.49 -11.03 16.55
C GLN A 46 -1.06 -10.00 15.49
N SER A 47 -1.49 -10.18 14.24
CA SER A 47 -1.17 -9.27 13.14
C SER A 47 -2.01 -7.98 13.10
N ILE A 48 -3.05 -7.85 13.94
CA ILE A 48 -3.92 -6.66 13.98
C ILE A 48 -3.15 -5.39 14.36
N LYS A 49 -2.13 -5.52 15.19
CA LYS A 49 -1.30 -4.38 15.58
C LYS A 49 -0.03 -4.35 14.77
N PRO A 50 0.31 -3.23 14.11
CA PRO A 50 1.60 -3.11 13.46
C PRO A 50 2.73 -3.34 14.45
N PRO A 51 3.83 -3.99 14.04
CA PRO A 51 4.99 -4.15 14.89
C PRO A 51 5.52 -2.75 15.27
N LYS A 52 5.66 -2.52 16.57
CA LYS A 52 6.20 -1.27 17.10
C LYS A 52 7.70 -1.45 17.34
N PRO A 53 8.57 -0.65 16.70
CA PRO A 53 9.99 -0.68 17.00
C PRO A 53 10.26 -0.46 18.51
N ALA A 54 11.30 -1.11 19.06
CA ALA A 54 11.61 -1.04 20.48
C ALA A 54 11.80 0.41 20.98
N ASP A 55 12.45 1.23 20.15
CA ASP A 55 12.78 2.62 20.48
C ASP A 55 11.77 3.63 19.89
N TYR A 56 10.55 3.18 19.57
CA TYR A 56 9.55 4.06 18.97
C TYR A 56 9.05 5.10 19.97
N SER A 57 9.17 6.37 19.59
CA SER A 57 8.45 7.48 20.20
C SER A 57 7.72 8.31 19.13
N VAL A 58 6.59 8.89 19.51
CA VAL A 58 5.81 9.78 18.62
C VAL A 58 6.62 11.04 18.29
N ASP A 59 7.38 11.54 19.22
CA ASP A 59 8.16 12.75 19.04
C ASP A 59 9.35 12.52 18.11
N ASP A 60 10.03 11.37 18.21
CA ASP A 60 11.11 11.01 17.29
C ASP A 60 10.58 10.74 15.88
N ALA A 61 9.42 10.12 15.76
CA ALA A 61 8.77 9.94 14.47
C ALA A 61 8.45 11.29 13.81
N LYS A 62 7.85 12.23 14.56
CA LYS A 62 7.58 13.60 14.09
C LYS A 62 8.85 14.37 13.73
N ALA A 63 9.89 14.27 14.56
CA ALA A 63 11.19 14.91 14.30
C ALA A 63 11.83 14.35 13.02
N THR A 64 11.76 13.04 12.83
CA THR A 64 12.26 12.34 11.64
C THR A 64 11.52 12.80 10.38
N LEU A 65 10.19 12.81 10.40
CA LEU A 65 9.39 13.30 9.28
C LEU A 65 9.72 14.76 8.95
N LYS A 66 9.82 15.62 9.96
CA LYS A 66 10.20 17.03 9.78
C LYS A 66 11.61 17.20 9.20
N LYS A 67 12.55 16.33 9.61
CA LYS A 67 13.91 16.31 9.06
C LYS A 67 13.90 16.00 7.57
N TYR A 68 13.20 14.93 7.16
CA TYR A 68 13.12 14.53 5.77
C TYR A 68 12.31 15.50 4.90
N ALA A 69 11.23 16.07 5.41
CA ALA A 69 10.48 17.12 4.72
C ALA A 69 11.40 18.33 4.42
N LYS A 70 12.15 18.81 5.41
CA LYS A 70 13.11 19.90 5.21
C LYS A 70 14.26 19.55 4.26
N ALA A 71 14.69 18.29 4.25
CA ALA A 71 15.70 17.83 3.31
C ALA A 71 15.15 17.81 1.89
N TYR A 72 13.92 17.35 1.71
CA TYR A 72 13.23 17.38 0.42
C TYR A 72 13.06 18.81 -0.09
N ASP A 73 12.60 19.76 0.73
CA ASP A 73 12.43 21.17 0.35
C ASP A 73 13.73 21.83 -0.14
N LYS A 74 14.87 21.27 0.26
CA LYS A 74 16.19 21.75 -0.17
C LYS A 74 16.74 21.01 -1.39
N SER A 75 16.12 19.93 -1.80
CA SER A 75 16.57 19.10 -2.94
C SER A 75 16.38 19.83 -4.28
N ASP A 76 17.15 19.43 -5.26
CA ASP A 76 17.02 19.93 -6.64
C ASP A 76 15.65 19.61 -7.22
N ALA A 77 15.10 18.42 -6.88
CA ALA A 77 13.75 18.02 -7.31
C ALA A 77 12.66 18.96 -6.80
N ALA A 78 12.77 19.46 -5.55
CA ALA A 78 11.79 20.38 -4.98
C ALA A 78 11.91 21.81 -5.55
N LYS A 79 13.07 22.15 -6.09
CA LYS A 79 13.38 23.47 -6.63
C LYS A 79 13.43 23.53 -8.15
N SER A 80 13.09 22.44 -8.83
CA SER A 80 13.15 22.38 -10.28
C SER A 80 12.14 23.35 -10.92
N ASP A 81 12.50 23.88 -12.06
CA ASP A 81 11.67 24.80 -12.84
C ASP A 81 10.37 24.11 -13.28
N GLU A 82 10.44 22.81 -13.60
CA GLU A 82 9.28 22.01 -13.97
C GLU A 82 8.27 21.91 -12.82
N ARG A 83 8.76 21.76 -11.59
CA ARG A 83 7.90 21.75 -10.40
C ARG A 83 7.27 23.12 -10.17
N ALA A 84 8.03 24.19 -10.33
CA ALA A 84 7.52 25.55 -10.19
C ALA A 84 6.43 25.84 -11.23
N ALA A 85 6.67 25.50 -12.49
CA ALA A 85 5.69 25.65 -13.58
C ALA A 85 4.45 24.78 -13.35
N ALA A 86 4.61 23.53 -12.92
CA ALA A 86 3.47 22.65 -12.61
C ALA A 86 2.63 23.19 -11.44
N LYS A 87 3.29 23.77 -10.42
CA LYS A 87 2.57 24.40 -9.31
C LYS A 87 1.79 25.63 -9.76
N GLU A 88 2.40 26.50 -10.54
CA GLU A 88 1.74 27.69 -11.09
C GLU A 88 0.53 27.32 -11.95
N GLN A 89 0.69 26.34 -12.83
CA GLN A 89 -0.40 25.81 -13.65
C GLN A 89 -1.52 25.24 -12.76
N PHE A 90 -1.17 24.44 -11.75
CA PHE A 90 -2.17 23.87 -10.83
C PHE A 90 -2.93 24.95 -10.06
N ASP A 91 -2.23 25.95 -9.56
CA ASP A 91 -2.83 27.05 -8.79
C ASP A 91 -3.77 27.90 -9.64
N SER A 92 -3.47 28.08 -10.94
CA SER A 92 -4.26 28.90 -11.89
C SER A 92 -5.42 28.14 -12.51
N GLU A 93 -5.21 26.90 -12.96
CA GLU A 93 -6.18 26.14 -13.75
C GLU A 93 -6.98 25.14 -12.93
N LYS A 94 -6.45 24.70 -11.77
CA LYS A 94 -7.04 23.64 -10.93
C LYS A 94 -7.50 22.43 -11.76
N PRO A 95 -6.57 21.73 -12.42
CA PRO A 95 -6.90 20.68 -13.37
C PRO A 95 -7.65 19.53 -12.72
N THR A 96 -8.54 18.88 -13.46
CA THR A 96 -9.13 17.61 -13.04
C THR A 96 -8.09 16.51 -13.08
N VAL A 97 -7.83 15.84 -11.96
CA VAL A 97 -6.92 14.71 -11.85
C VAL A 97 -7.73 13.41 -11.80
N ILE A 98 -7.50 12.52 -12.76
CA ILE A 98 -8.12 11.20 -12.81
C ILE A 98 -7.02 10.17 -12.55
N ALA A 99 -7.07 9.49 -11.41
CA ALA A 99 -6.17 8.39 -11.10
C ALA A 99 -6.87 7.06 -11.40
N ILE A 100 -6.28 6.27 -12.29
CA ILE A 100 -6.82 4.96 -12.67
C ILE A 100 -5.82 3.90 -12.22
N MET A 101 -6.24 3.05 -11.28
CA MET A 101 -5.51 1.83 -10.93
C MET A 101 -5.98 0.70 -11.85
N ASN A 102 -5.15 0.33 -12.81
CA ASN A 102 -5.44 -0.78 -13.70
C ASN A 102 -4.90 -2.08 -13.08
N GLU A 103 -5.76 -2.78 -12.35
CA GLU A 103 -5.42 -4.05 -11.71
C GLU A 103 -4.91 -5.07 -12.73
N THR A 104 -3.97 -5.90 -12.28
CA THR A 104 -3.35 -6.95 -13.11
C THR A 104 -2.60 -6.46 -14.36
N PHE A 105 -2.55 -5.18 -14.64
CA PHE A 105 -1.74 -4.65 -15.74
C PHE A 105 -0.25 -4.75 -15.38
N SER A 106 0.49 -5.49 -16.19
CA SER A 106 1.94 -5.60 -16.04
C SER A 106 2.61 -5.82 -17.40
N ASP A 107 3.84 -5.34 -17.51
CA ASP A 107 4.65 -5.62 -18.68
C ASP A 107 5.39 -6.95 -18.47
N LEU A 108 4.82 -8.02 -19.01
CA LEU A 108 5.38 -9.36 -18.90
C LEU A 108 6.65 -9.55 -19.75
N SER A 109 7.06 -8.57 -20.58
CA SER A 109 8.32 -8.64 -21.34
C SER A 109 9.57 -8.63 -20.45
N ILE A 110 9.41 -8.33 -19.17
CA ILE A 110 10.50 -8.48 -18.17
C ILE A 110 10.93 -9.95 -17.98
N TYR A 111 10.08 -10.90 -18.31
CA TYR A 111 10.39 -12.32 -18.22
C TYR A 111 10.95 -12.83 -19.56
N GLN A 112 12.24 -13.03 -19.61
CA GLN A 112 12.97 -13.40 -20.85
C GLN A 112 12.49 -14.70 -21.51
N ASN A 113 11.90 -15.62 -20.73
CA ASN A 113 11.43 -16.93 -21.21
C ASN A 113 9.94 -16.98 -21.51
N MET A 114 9.29 -15.82 -21.54
CA MET A 114 7.91 -15.73 -21.97
C MET A 114 7.77 -15.98 -23.47
N ARG A 115 6.56 -16.00 -23.96
CA ARG A 115 6.23 -16.28 -25.34
C ARG A 115 7.18 -15.57 -26.31
N ALA A 116 7.83 -16.33 -27.22
CA ALA A 116 8.73 -15.78 -28.20
C ALA A 116 8.08 -14.65 -29.01
N GLY A 117 8.76 -13.53 -29.15
CA GLY A 117 8.26 -12.37 -29.88
C GLY A 117 7.31 -11.44 -29.12
N TYR A 118 7.07 -11.68 -27.80
CA TYR A 118 6.32 -10.71 -27.01
C TYR A 118 7.21 -9.58 -26.50
N GLU A 119 6.96 -8.38 -27.00
CA GLU A 119 7.73 -7.17 -26.68
C GLU A 119 7.06 -6.27 -25.61
N GLY A 120 6.04 -6.76 -24.96
CA GLY A 120 5.28 -6.02 -23.94
C GLY A 120 4.08 -5.25 -24.52
N PRO A 121 3.41 -4.43 -23.70
CA PRO A 121 2.20 -3.72 -24.08
C PRO A 121 2.53 -2.53 -24.99
N GLN A 122 2.53 -2.77 -26.30
CA GLN A 122 2.98 -1.80 -27.32
C GLN A 122 2.16 -0.51 -27.31
N TYR A 123 0.84 -0.59 -27.12
CA TYR A 123 0.01 0.61 -27.05
C TYR A 123 0.46 1.52 -25.90
N PHE A 124 0.68 0.96 -24.71
CA PHE A 124 1.15 1.71 -23.55
C PHE A 124 2.57 2.30 -23.78
N LYS A 125 3.45 1.51 -24.36
CA LYS A 125 4.83 1.94 -24.65
C LYS A 125 4.91 3.08 -25.67
N ASN A 126 3.93 3.19 -26.55
CA ASN A 126 3.93 4.14 -27.68
C ASN A 126 2.90 5.28 -27.53
N LEU A 127 2.35 5.52 -26.32
CA LEU A 127 1.46 6.66 -26.09
C LEU A 127 2.19 7.97 -26.42
N SER A 128 1.70 8.70 -27.43
CA SER A 128 2.33 9.92 -27.94
C SER A 128 2.12 11.14 -27.04
N ASN A 129 1.03 11.16 -26.29
CA ASN A 129 0.64 12.25 -25.38
C ASN A 129 1.00 11.97 -23.91
N CYS A 130 1.99 11.11 -23.68
CA CYS A 130 2.44 10.75 -22.35
C CYS A 130 3.53 11.71 -21.86
N LEU A 131 3.26 12.45 -20.79
CA LEU A 131 4.24 13.36 -20.19
C LEU A 131 5.34 12.62 -19.43
N SER A 132 5.02 11.51 -18.79
CA SER A 132 5.99 10.71 -18.03
C SER A 132 5.59 9.24 -18.00
N ARG A 133 6.57 8.36 -18.06
CA ARG A 133 6.42 6.92 -17.87
C ARG A 133 7.53 6.40 -16.98
N GLY A 134 7.22 5.38 -16.18
CA GLY A 134 8.21 4.78 -15.31
C GLY A 134 7.76 3.41 -14.79
N LYS A 135 8.61 2.82 -13.98
CA LYS A 135 8.30 1.60 -13.22
C LYS A 135 7.89 2.01 -11.82
N LEU A 136 6.75 1.52 -11.36
CA LEU A 136 6.33 1.64 -9.99
C LEU A 136 6.78 0.39 -9.22
N TYR A 137 7.60 0.60 -8.19
CA TYR A 137 7.98 -0.44 -7.25
C TYR A 137 7.05 -0.38 -6.04
N VAL A 138 6.44 -1.49 -5.72
CA VAL A 138 5.48 -1.61 -4.62
C VAL A 138 5.94 -2.66 -3.63
N SER A 139 5.55 -2.53 -2.36
CA SER A 139 5.88 -3.50 -1.31
C SER A 139 4.92 -4.69 -1.30
N ALA A 140 3.79 -4.61 -2.02
CA ALA A 140 2.84 -5.71 -2.15
C ALA A 140 3.39 -6.78 -3.10
N TYR A 141 3.42 -8.04 -2.65
CA TYR A 141 3.94 -9.17 -3.40
C TYR A 141 2.84 -10.16 -3.75
N GLY A 142 2.82 -10.61 -4.99
CA GLY A 142 1.94 -11.71 -5.43
C GLY A 142 0.45 -11.37 -5.50
N GLY A 143 0.08 -10.10 -5.59
CA GLY A 143 -1.32 -9.62 -5.58
C GLY A 143 -1.51 -8.52 -4.53
N GLY A 144 -2.75 -8.34 -4.05
CA GLY A 144 -3.03 -7.34 -3.02
C GLY A 144 -3.04 -5.91 -3.55
N THR A 145 -3.75 -5.66 -4.64
CA THR A 145 -3.89 -4.32 -5.27
C THR A 145 -4.36 -3.26 -4.29
N ALA A 146 -5.22 -3.62 -3.32
CA ALA A 146 -5.65 -2.72 -2.26
C ALA A 146 -4.47 -2.20 -1.39
N ASN A 147 -3.42 -3.00 -1.24
CA ASN A 147 -2.23 -2.59 -0.51
C ASN A 147 -1.37 -1.60 -1.34
N THR A 148 -1.29 -1.82 -2.65
CA THR A 148 -0.66 -0.85 -3.56
C THR A 148 -1.43 0.47 -3.60
N GLU A 149 -2.75 0.42 -3.60
CA GLU A 149 -3.61 1.60 -3.49
C GLU A 149 -3.38 2.34 -2.18
N PHE A 150 -3.29 1.61 -1.06
CA PHE A 150 -2.96 2.19 0.24
C PHE A 150 -1.62 2.94 0.21
N GLU A 151 -0.56 2.35 -0.37
CA GLU A 151 0.74 3.02 -0.52
C GLU A 151 0.63 4.29 -1.37
N PHE A 152 -0.09 4.23 -2.49
CA PHE A 152 -0.31 5.38 -3.36
C PHE A 152 -1.11 6.49 -2.66
N MET A 153 -2.20 6.14 -2.00
CA MET A 153 -3.10 7.12 -1.37
C MET A 153 -2.52 7.77 -0.13
N THR A 154 -1.73 7.03 0.65
CA THR A 154 -1.24 7.50 1.97
C THR A 154 0.24 7.87 1.98
N GLY A 155 1.02 7.40 1.02
CA GLY A 155 2.48 7.50 1.04
C GLY A 155 3.16 6.59 2.08
N ASN A 156 2.42 5.71 2.74
CA ASN A 156 2.96 4.80 3.76
C ASN A 156 3.30 3.44 3.13
N SER A 157 4.47 2.90 3.45
CA SER A 157 4.88 1.60 2.93
C SER A 157 4.23 0.43 3.67
N MET A 158 3.77 -0.56 2.93
CA MET A 158 3.30 -1.84 3.45
C MET A 158 4.42 -2.71 4.03
N ALA A 159 5.68 -2.46 3.66
CA ALA A 159 6.81 -3.26 4.08
C ALA A 159 6.97 -3.37 5.62
N ASN A 160 6.44 -2.41 6.35
CA ASN A 160 6.54 -2.34 7.81
C ASN A 160 5.29 -2.83 8.55
N LEU A 161 4.26 -3.28 7.85
CA LEU A 161 2.98 -3.67 8.47
C LEU A 161 2.85 -5.18 8.73
N GLY A 162 3.78 -5.98 8.21
CA GLY A 162 3.75 -7.42 8.34
C GLY A 162 3.09 -8.15 7.16
N SER A 163 3.28 -9.46 7.12
CA SER A 163 2.74 -10.30 6.05
C SER A 163 1.23 -10.48 6.17
N GLY A 164 0.53 -10.42 5.04
CA GLY A 164 -0.92 -10.67 4.99
C GLY A 164 -1.80 -9.54 5.55
N VAL A 165 -1.23 -8.41 5.91
CA VAL A 165 -1.99 -7.26 6.41
C VAL A 165 -2.67 -6.52 5.26
N TYR A 166 -3.95 -6.20 5.46
CA TYR A 166 -4.73 -5.32 4.57
C TYR A 166 -5.21 -4.12 5.40
N PRO A 167 -4.54 -2.95 5.31
CA PRO A 167 -4.81 -1.80 6.17
C PRO A 167 -6.26 -1.37 6.20
N TYR A 168 -6.93 -1.35 5.05
CA TYR A 168 -8.34 -0.97 4.94
C TYR A 168 -9.32 -1.89 5.71
N THR A 169 -8.90 -3.11 6.03
CA THR A 169 -9.74 -4.07 6.77
C THR A 169 -9.40 -4.17 8.24
N ILE A 170 -8.18 -3.76 8.62
CA ILE A 170 -7.65 -3.99 9.96
C ILE A 170 -7.54 -2.69 10.75
N TYR A 171 -7.18 -1.58 10.08
CA TYR A 171 -6.90 -0.30 10.76
C TYR A 171 -8.02 0.71 10.54
N ASN A 172 -8.21 1.57 11.55
CA ASN A 172 -9.05 2.75 11.37
C ASN A 172 -8.29 3.78 10.52
N MET A 173 -8.79 4.03 9.31
CA MET A 173 -8.18 4.93 8.34
C MET A 173 -8.65 6.39 8.47
N GLU A 174 -9.62 6.69 9.35
CA GLU A 174 -10.20 8.03 9.47
C GLU A 174 -9.19 9.13 9.84
N THR A 175 -8.14 8.75 10.56
CA THR A 175 -7.08 9.68 10.99
C THR A 175 -5.81 9.60 10.15
N THR A 176 -5.82 8.78 9.11
CA THR A 176 -4.65 8.61 8.24
C THR A 176 -4.69 9.64 7.13
N GLY A 177 -3.75 10.59 7.14
CA GLY A 177 -3.61 11.56 6.06
C GLY A 177 -3.45 10.86 4.71
N ASN A 178 -4.17 11.35 3.71
CA ASN A 178 -4.20 10.73 2.40
C ASN A 178 -4.31 11.78 1.27
N LEU A 179 -4.04 11.34 0.05
CA LEU A 179 -4.05 12.20 -1.13
C LEU A 179 -5.42 12.85 -1.38
N ALA A 180 -6.52 12.13 -1.13
CA ALA A 180 -7.88 12.66 -1.28
C ALA A 180 -8.15 13.82 -0.32
N GLU A 181 -7.70 13.70 0.93
CA GLU A 181 -7.81 14.78 1.91
C GLU A 181 -6.99 16.00 1.52
N GLN A 182 -5.80 15.78 0.96
CA GLN A 182 -4.98 16.87 0.42
C GLN A 182 -5.70 17.60 -0.72
N PHE A 183 -6.27 16.88 -1.68
CA PHE A 183 -7.06 17.50 -2.75
C PHE A 183 -8.28 18.24 -2.21
N LYS A 184 -8.96 17.70 -1.21
CA LYS A 184 -10.09 18.38 -0.55
C LYS A 184 -9.65 19.69 0.13
N SER A 185 -8.48 19.70 0.78
CA SER A 185 -7.93 20.91 1.41
C SER A 185 -7.60 22.01 0.39
N LEU A 186 -7.35 21.65 -0.87
CA LEU A 186 -7.13 22.56 -1.99
C LEU A 186 -8.44 22.99 -2.69
N SER A 187 -9.59 22.75 -2.06
CA SER A 187 -10.93 23.03 -2.61
C SER A 187 -11.28 22.21 -3.86
N LEU A 188 -10.66 21.06 -4.03
CA LEU A 188 -10.99 20.09 -5.08
C LEU A 188 -11.96 19.05 -4.54
N ILE A 189 -12.94 18.65 -5.37
CA ILE A 189 -13.89 17.60 -5.02
C ILE A 189 -13.23 16.26 -5.31
N HIS A 190 -13.24 15.36 -4.30
CA HIS A 190 -12.84 13.98 -4.46
C HIS A 190 -14.07 13.10 -4.67
N ILE A 191 -14.07 12.33 -5.76
CA ILE A 191 -15.07 11.30 -6.03
C ILE A 191 -14.30 9.98 -6.13
N SER A 192 -14.61 9.04 -5.24
CA SER A 192 -14.11 7.66 -5.31
C SER A 192 -15.26 6.75 -5.68
N GLU A 193 -15.14 6.10 -6.81
CA GLU A 193 -16.06 5.05 -7.20
C GLU A 193 -15.34 3.69 -7.11
N PRO A 194 -15.76 2.81 -6.17
CA PRO A 194 -15.29 1.45 -6.19
C PRO A 194 -15.82 0.77 -7.44
N THR A 195 -14.92 0.22 -8.26
CA THR A 195 -15.30 -0.64 -9.38
C THR A 195 -16.09 -1.82 -8.82
N ARG A 196 -17.41 -1.83 -9.02
CA ARG A 196 -18.20 -3.03 -8.78
C ARG A 196 -17.66 -4.10 -9.71
N ARG A 197 -17.04 -5.14 -9.17
CA ARG A 197 -16.91 -6.40 -9.90
C ARG A 197 -18.33 -6.84 -10.25
N SER A 198 -18.77 -6.62 -11.48
CA SER A 198 -19.89 -7.36 -12.03
C SER A 198 -19.41 -8.80 -12.15
N TYR A 199 -19.94 -9.67 -11.32
CA TYR A 199 -19.82 -11.09 -11.55
C TYR A 199 -20.52 -11.35 -12.87
N ILE A 200 -19.73 -11.64 -13.91
CA ILE A 200 -20.26 -12.23 -15.13
C ILE A 200 -20.63 -13.66 -14.71
N SER A 201 -21.92 -13.90 -14.53
CA SER A 201 -22.53 -15.21 -14.38
C SER A 201 -22.40 -16.01 -15.66
#